data_b43e97bc8710a8e921b0cd4834bc7d22
#
_entry.id   b43e97bc8710a8e921b0cd4834bc7d22
#
_cell.length_a   1.000
_cell.length_b   1.000
_cell.length_c   1.000
_cell.angle_alpha   90.00
_cell.angle_beta   90.00
_cell.angle_gamma   90.00
#
_symmetry.space_group_name_H-M   'P 1'
#
loop_
_entity.id
_entity.type
_entity.pdbx_description
1 polymer ?
#
loop_
_entity_poly.entity_id
_entity_poly.type
_entity_poly.pdbx_seq_one_letter_code
_entity_poly.pdbx_strand_id
1 'polypeptide(L)'
;MALNKLILKWYDQNKRDLPWRKTKNPYNIWISEIILQQTRMEQGIYYYNRFISKFPDLESLANSEEKDVLLLWQGLGYYSRARNLHHTAKYISVSYTHLRAHET
;
A
#
# COMPACT_ATOMS: atom_id res chain seq x y z
N MET A 1 -3.36 9.10 13.35
CA MET A 1 -3.77 7.69 13.39
C MET A 1 -2.61 6.80 13.85
N ALA A 2 -2.91 5.75 14.58
CA ALA A 2 -1.88 4.83 15.10
C ALA A 2 -1.01 4.24 13.96
N LEU A 3 -1.61 3.93 12.82
CA LEU A 3 -0.89 3.38 11.67
C LEU A 3 0.19 4.33 11.18
N ASN A 4 -0.13 5.62 11.05
CA ASN A 4 0.84 6.61 10.59
C ASN A 4 2.00 6.76 11.57
N LYS A 5 1.72 6.72 12.87
CA LYS A 5 2.77 6.80 13.90
C LYS A 5 3.69 5.60 13.85
N LEU A 6 3.13 4.40 13.67
CA LEU A 6 3.92 3.18 13.55
C LEU A 6 4.81 3.20 12.31
N ILE A 7 4.28 3.64 11.19
CA ILE A 7 5.03 3.75 9.94
C ILE A 7 6.17 4.75 10.09
N LEU A 8 5.91 5.92 10.65
CA LEU A 8 6.91 6.94 10.85
C LEU A 8 8.02 6.49 11.79
N LYS A 9 7.64 5.78 12.86
CA LYS A 9 8.61 5.22 13.81
C LYS A 9 9.50 4.18 13.13
N TRP A 10 8.90 3.28 12.36
CA TRP A 10 9.65 2.29 11.60
C TRP A 10 10.61 2.97 10.62
N TYR A 11 10.12 3.98 9.93
CA TYR A 11 10.88 4.75 8.95
C TYR A 11 12.10 5.40 9.60
N ASP A 12 11.94 6.01 10.78
CA ASP A 12 13.05 6.61 11.52
C ASP A 12 14.10 5.58 11.92
N GLN A 13 13.67 4.40 12.34
CA GLN A 13 14.56 3.33 12.77
C GLN A 13 15.30 2.67 11.62
N ASN A 14 14.75 2.73 10.41
CA ASN A 14 15.28 2.04 9.24
C ASN A 14 15.69 3.02 8.15
N LYS A 15 16.41 4.07 8.53
CA LYS A 15 16.87 5.11 7.59
C LYS A 15 17.87 4.53 6.59
N ARG A 16 17.36 4.02 5.49
CA ARG A 16 18.15 3.56 4.36
C ARG A 16 17.71 4.30 3.11
N ASP A 17 18.49 4.20 2.04
CA ASP A 17 18.12 4.79 0.75
C ASP A 17 17.08 3.90 0.07
N LEU A 18 15.83 4.01 0.51
CA LEU A 18 14.71 3.21 0.03
C LEU A 18 13.81 4.05 -0.88
N PRO A 19 13.15 3.41 -1.88
CA PRO A 19 12.28 4.16 -2.81
C PRO A 19 11.21 4.99 -2.11
N TRP A 20 10.61 4.44 -1.05
CA TRP A 20 9.54 5.13 -0.31
C TRP A 20 10.06 6.19 0.65
N ARG A 21 11.37 6.26 0.87
CA ARG A 21 11.97 7.27 1.75
C ARG A 21 11.79 8.68 1.22
N LYS A 22 11.73 8.84 -0.10
CA LYS A 22 11.61 10.15 -0.74
C LYS A 22 10.17 10.63 -0.82
N THR A 23 9.21 9.79 -0.45
CA THR A 23 7.81 10.14 -0.50
C THR A 23 7.26 10.42 0.88
N LYS A 24 6.32 11.38 0.95
CA LYS A 24 5.50 11.63 2.14
C LYS A 24 4.07 11.18 1.92
N ASN A 25 3.81 10.52 0.81
CA ASN A 25 2.47 10.05 0.46
C ASN A 25 2.08 8.88 1.36
N PRO A 26 1.03 9.01 2.20
CA PRO A 26 0.62 7.94 3.10
C PRO A 26 0.28 6.63 2.38
N TYR A 27 -0.28 6.71 1.17
CA TYR A 27 -0.59 5.54 0.39
C TYR A 27 0.67 4.73 0.09
N ASN A 28 1.72 5.39 -0.39
CA ASN A 28 2.98 4.73 -0.75
C ASN A 28 3.63 4.09 0.49
N ILE A 29 3.61 4.80 1.61
CA ILE A 29 4.16 4.29 2.87
C ILE A 29 3.37 3.07 3.32
N TRP A 30 2.05 3.11 3.23
CA TRP A 30 1.17 1.99 3.60
C TRP A 30 1.47 0.75 2.77
N ILE A 31 1.57 0.91 1.44
CA ILE A 31 1.89 -0.19 0.53
C ILE A 31 3.24 -0.81 0.87
N SER A 32 4.25 0.05 1.12
CA SER A 32 5.58 -0.45 1.47
C SER A 32 5.55 -1.29 2.75
N GLU A 33 4.79 -0.87 3.75
CA GLU A 33 4.70 -1.62 4.99
C GLU A 33 4.04 -2.99 4.78
N ILE A 34 2.96 -3.04 4.03
CA ILE A 34 2.27 -4.30 3.76
C ILE A 34 3.19 -5.27 3.02
N ILE A 35 3.93 -4.78 2.03
CA ILE A 35 4.83 -5.63 1.25
C ILE A 35 5.99 -6.14 2.11
N LEU A 36 6.50 -5.30 3.01
CA LEU A 36 7.66 -5.65 3.83
C LEU A 36 7.37 -6.56 5.02
N GLN A 37 6.09 -6.81 5.34
CA GLN A 37 5.74 -7.57 6.54
C GLN A 37 6.40 -8.95 6.61
N GLN A 38 6.59 -9.63 5.48
CA GLN A 38 7.19 -10.97 5.47
C GLN A 38 8.11 -11.15 4.26
N THR A 39 8.79 -10.07 3.88
CA THR A 39 9.58 -10.05 2.65
C THR A 39 10.94 -9.42 2.95
N ARG A 40 11.98 -9.97 2.35
CA ARG A 40 13.31 -9.36 2.43
C ARG A 40 13.30 -8.00 1.74
N MET A 41 14.13 -7.09 2.23
CA MET A 41 14.17 -5.71 1.76
C MET A 41 14.36 -5.62 0.24
N GLU A 42 15.30 -6.37 -0.31
CA GLU A 42 15.60 -6.35 -1.74
C GLU A 42 14.43 -6.79 -2.59
N GLN A 43 13.78 -7.88 -2.18
CA GLN A 43 12.59 -8.38 -2.85
C GLN A 43 11.43 -7.41 -2.68
N GLY A 44 11.30 -6.83 -1.48
CA GLY A 44 10.25 -5.86 -1.18
C GLY A 44 10.33 -4.63 -2.07
N ILE A 45 11.53 -4.12 -2.32
CA ILE A 45 11.73 -2.97 -3.21
C ILE A 45 11.20 -3.27 -4.61
N TYR A 46 11.53 -4.45 -5.13
CA TYR A 46 11.08 -4.87 -6.47
C TYR A 46 9.55 -4.91 -6.55
N TYR A 47 8.89 -5.54 -5.58
CA TYR A 47 7.44 -5.65 -5.58
C TYR A 47 6.77 -4.30 -5.32
N TYR A 48 7.35 -3.48 -4.45
CA TYR A 48 6.85 -2.14 -4.20
C TYR A 48 6.83 -1.31 -5.48
N ASN A 49 7.94 -1.27 -6.20
CA ASN A 49 8.04 -0.49 -7.43
C ASN A 49 7.04 -0.95 -8.47
N ARG A 50 6.86 -2.26 -8.64
CA ARG A 50 5.87 -2.81 -9.56
C ARG A 50 4.45 -2.43 -9.15
N PHE A 51 4.16 -2.54 -7.86
CA PHE A 51 2.83 -2.26 -7.33
C PHE A 51 2.46 -0.78 -7.53
N ILE A 52 3.35 0.12 -7.14
CA ILE A 52 3.11 1.57 -7.27
C ILE A 52 3.02 1.99 -8.73
N SER A 53 3.76 1.33 -9.61
CA SER A 53 3.68 1.57 -11.06
C SER A 53 2.29 1.25 -11.60
N LYS A 54 1.71 0.13 -11.16
CA LYS A 54 0.39 -0.32 -11.61
C LYS A 54 -0.74 0.42 -10.89
N PHE A 55 -0.58 0.64 -9.59
CA PHE A 55 -1.59 1.29 -8.75
C PHE A 55 -0.94 2.46 -8.02
N PRO A 56 -0.82 3.63 -8.69
CA PRO A 56 -0.10 4.78 -8.11
C PRO A 56 -0.81 5.46 -6.95
N ASP A 57 -2.11 5.25 -6.81
CA ASP A 57 -2.89 5.86 -5.74
C ASP A 57 -3.99 4.91 -5.24
N LEU A 58 -4.63 5.32 -4.15
CA LEU A 58 -5.67 4.53 -3.52
C LEU A 58 -6.84 4.27 -4.47
N GLU A 59 -7.21 5.27 -5.25
CA GLU A 59 -8.34 5.16 -6.15
C GLU A 59 -8.10 4.13 -7.26
N SER A 60 -6.92 4.14 -7.86
CA SER A 60 -6.59 3.15 -8.89
C SER A 60 -6.59 1.73 -8.33
N LEU A 61 -6.10 1.55 -7.11
CA LEU A 61 -6.14 0.25 -6.44
C LEU A 61 -7.58 -0.18 -6.13
N ALA A 62 -8.39 0.73 -5.60
CA ALA A 62 -9.78 0.44 -5.25
C ALA A 62 -10.61 0.06 -6.48
N ASN A 63 -10.35 0.69 -7.61
CA ASN A 63 -11.08 0.45 -8.85
C ASN A 63 -10.57 -0.76 -9.65
N SER A 64 -9.50 -1.39 -9.20
CA SER A 64 -8.93 -2.56 -9.87
C SER A 64 -9.70 -3.84 -9.53
N GLU A 65 -9.45 -4.87 -10.32
CA GLU A 65 -9.98 -6.20 -10.03
C GLU A 65 -9.02 -6.96 -9.12
N GLU A 66 -9.58 -7.82 -8.26
CA GLU A 66 -8.79 -8.62 -7.33
C GLU A 66 -7.70 -9.43 -8.05
N LYS A 67 -8.05 -10.01 -9.20
CA LYS A 67 -7.09 -10.80 -9.97
C LYS A 67 -5.84 -10.01 -10.35
N ASP A 68 -5.99 -8.74 -10.66
CA ASP A 68 -4.86 -7.88 -11.05
C ASP A 68 -3.95 -7.60 -9.85
N VAL A 69 -4.55 -7.41 -8.68
CA VAL A 69 -3.78 -7.23 -7.44
C VAL A 69 -3.02 -8.51 -7.11
N LEU A 70 -3.67 -9.67 -7.21
CA LEU A 70 -3.06 -10.96 -6.92
C LEU A 70 -1.91 -11.28 -7.87
N LEU A 71 -2.03 -10.89 -9.14
CA LEU A 71 -0.96 -11.08 -10.12
C LEU A 71 0.31 -10.36 -9.71
N LEU A 72 0.20 -9.13 -9.22
CA LEU A 72 1.35 -8.37 -8.74
C LEU A 72 1.93 -8.96 -7.45
N TRP A 73 1.14 -9.74 -6.72
CA TRP A 73 1.56 -10.37 -5.47
C TRP A 73 2.21 -11.73 -5.70
N GLN A 74 2.14 -12.24 -6.90
CA GLN A 74 2.67 -13.56 -7.25
C GLN A 74 4.15 -13.64 -6.93
N GLY A 75 4.54 -14.65 -6.18
CA GLY A 75 5.92 -14.82 -5.72
C GLY A 75 6.18 -14.31 -4.30
N LEU A 76 5.33 -13.42 -3.76
CA LEU A 76 5.44 -12.99 -2.36
C LEU A 76 4.83 -13.98 -1.39
N GLY A 77 3.75 -14.67 -1.82
CA GLY A 77 2.98 -15.51 -0.92
C GLY A 77 2.02 -14.71 -0.05
N TYR A 78 1.32 -15.41 0.83
CA TYR A 78 0.39 -14.78 1.78
C TYR A 78 -0.64 -13.91 1.09
N TYR A 79 -1.35 -14.49 0.12
CA TYR A 79 -2.31 -13.78 -0.74
C TYR A 79 -3.46 -13.15 0.05
N SER A 80 -3.73 -13.64 1.24
CA SER A 80 -4.74 -13.01 2.12
C SER A 80 -4.41 -11.55 2.41
N ARG A 81 -3.14 -11.20 2.51
CA ARG A 81 -2.74 -9.81 2.71
C ARG A 81 -3.08 -8.94 1.50
N ALA A 82 -2.88 -9.47 0.30
CA ALA A 82 -3.25 -8.76 -0.93
C ALA A 82 -4.76 -8.54 -1.00
N ARG A 83 -5.54 -9.54 -0.65
CA ARG A 83 -7.00 -9.44 -0.63
C ARG A 83 -7.46 -8.42 0.40
N ASN A 84 -6.90 -8.47 1.60
CA ASN A 84 -7.24 -7.53 2.67
C ASN A 84 -6.87 -6.11 2.28
N LEU A 85 -5.72 -5.92 1.68
CA LEU A 85 -5.26 -4.64 1.16
C LEU A 85 -6.26 -4.08 0.15
N HIS A 86 -6.68 -4.89 -0.80
CA HIS A 86 -7.63 -4.50 -1.85
C HIS A 86 -8.99 -4.15 -1.25
N HIS A 87 -9.50 -4.97 -0.33
CA HIS A 87 -10.74 -4.69 0.38
C HIS A 87 -10.67 -3.40 1.16
N THR A 88 -9.57 -3.18 1.86
CA THR A 88 -9.38 -1.95 2.64
C THR A 88 -9.36 -0.73 1.74
N ALA A 89 -8.69 -0.82 0.60
CA ALA A 89 -8.65 0.27 -0.37
C ALA A 89 -10.05 0.62 -0.87
N LYS A 90 -10.85 -0.38 -1.19
CA LYS A 90 -12.24 -0.18 -1.63
C LYS A 90 -13.07 0.47 -0.53
N TYR A 91 -12.92 0.00 0.70
CA TYR A 91 -13.66 0.56 1.84
C TYR A 91 -13.30 2.03 2.06
N ILE A 92 -12.03 2.35 2.09
CA ILE A 92 -11.56 3.73 2.30
C ILE A 92 -12.05 4.64 1.17
N SER A 93 -11.97 4.18 -0.07
CA SER A 93 -12.40 4.94 -1.23
C SER A 93 -13.89 5.28 -1.18
N VAL A 94 -14.71 4.30 -0.84
CA VAL A 94 -16.16 4.51 -0.70
C VAL A 94 -16.46 5.45 0.46
N SER A 95 -15.82 5.23 1.61
CA SER A 95 -16.04 6.07 2.79
C SER A 95 -15.65 7.52 2.54
N TYR A 96 -14.51 7.73 1.87
CA TYR A 96 -14.03 9.07 1.52
C TYR A 96 -15.01 9.77 0.56
N THR A 97 -15.46 9.06 -0.45
CA THR A 97 -16.40 9.59 -1.43
C THR A 97 -17.72 9.98 -0.76
N HIS A 98 -18.19 9.13 0.15
CA HIS A 98 -19.43 9.39 0.90
C HIS A 98 -19.30 10.64 1.77
N LEU A 99 -18.22 10.76 2.52
CA LEU A 99 -17.97 11.93 3.35
C LEU A 99 -17.89 13.21 2.50
N ARG A 100 -17.23 13.12 1.37
CA ARG A 100 -17.08 14.25 0.45
C ARG A 100 -18.42 14.69 -0.11
N ALA A 101 -19.31 13.75 -0.40
CA ALA A 101 -20.66 14.05 -0.86
C ALA A 101 -21.46 14.81 0.20
N HIS A 102 -21.22 14.52 1.48
CA HIS A 102 -21.90 15.21 2.59
C HIS A 102 -21.40 16.62 2.80
N GLU A 103 -20.19 16.91 2.43
CA GLU A 103 -19.60 18.25 2.59
C GLU A 103 -20.13 19.25 1.56
N THR A 104 -20.71 18.77 0.50
CA THR A 104 -21.32 19.63 -0.52
C THR A 104 -22.79 19.79 -0.31
#